data_e628474ff05dcd297560d5bbf5105c72
#
_entry.id   e628474ff05dcd297560d5bbf5105c72
#
_cell.length_a   1.000
_cell.length_b   1.000
_cell.length_c   1.000
_cell.angle_alpha   90.00
_cell.angle_beta   90.00
_cell.angle_gamma   90.00
#
_symmetry.space_group_name_H-M   'P 1'
#
loop_
_entity.id
_entity.type
_entity.pdbx_description
1 polymer ?
#
loop_
_entity_poly.entity_id
_entity_poly.type
_entity_poly.pdbx_seq_one_letter_code
_entity_poly.pdbx_strand_id
1 'polypeptide(L)'
;MKIKIGTSQFSCIKDNVKENMNKSLDLASKAASQKVNVFLLQELFQTQYFCSTQNSKFFDLAITFPNSEIFEVFSNFCKHHKIVIPISFFEKYGQNYFNSLVLIDSKGELSDIYRKSHIPDGPGYNEKFYFTPGNTGFKVFDTEYGKIGCGICWDKWFPECARSMTLLGADMILYPTAIGSEPQDPNLNSKKHWENVMIGHSAANQIPIISSNRIGEEIEDDIKINFYGGSFITDHLGSIQAQMDSVTEGVISHEINVDEIRKFRQSWGNFRDRRPDLYKKICDF
;
A
#
# COMPACT_ATOMS: atom_id res chain seq x y z
N MET A 1 13.94 3.32 -19.14
CA MET A 1 14.39 2.53 -17.96
C MET A 1 13.40 1.38 -17.77
N LYS A 2 13.87 0.15 -17.89
CA LYS A 2 13.10 -1.06 -17.57
C LYS A 2 13.36 -1.45 -16.14
N ILE A 3 12.29 -1.73 -15.39
CA ILE A 3 12.34 -2.18 -14.00
C ILE A 3 11.33 -3.30 -13.78
N LYS A 4 11.58 -4.13 -12.78
CA LYS A 4 10.63 -5.14 -12.34
C LYS A 4 9.99 -4.70 -11.03
N ILE A 5 8.68 -4.59 -11.02
CA ILE A 5 7.85 -4.30 -9.86
C ILE A 5 7.24 -5.59 -9.32
N GLY A 6 7.05 -5.68 -8.02
CA GLY A 6 6.49 -6.89 -7.40
C GLY A 6 5.63 -6.57 -6.19
N THR A 7 4.78 -7.52 -5.85
CA THR A 7 3.93 -7.46 -4.66
C THR A 7 3.76 -8.85 -4.06
N SER A 8 3.35 -8.88 -2.81
CA SER A 8 3.10 -10.11 -2.07
C SER A 8 1.72 -10.13 -1.44
N GLN A 9 1.37 -11.29 -0.93
CA GLN A 9 0.30 -11.48 0.05
C GLN A 9 0.65 -12.63 0.98
N PHE A 10 0.26 -12.52 2.24
CA PHE A 10 0.43 -13.57 3.24
C PHE A 10 -0.55 -13.38 4.40
N SER A 11 -0.78 -14.47 5.16
CA SER A 11 -1.55 -14.45 6.40
C SER A 11 -0.65 -14.02 7.56
N CYS A 12 -1.12 -13.10 8.39
CA CYS A 12 -0.42 -12.73 9.62
C CYS A 12 -0.70 -13.72 10.74
N ILE A 13 0.32 -13.95 11.55
CA ILE A 13 0.24 -14.76 12.76
C ILE A 13 -0.14 -13.83 13.92
N LYS A 14 -1.22 -14.15 14.61
CA LYS A 14 -1.72 -13.36 15.73
C LYS A 14 -0.68 -13.29 16.84
N ASP A 15 -0.52 -12.11 17.43
CA ASP A 15 0.37 -11.82 18.59
C ASP A 15 1.84 -12.23 18.38
N ASN A 16 2.30 -12.30 17.14
CA ASN A 16 3.67 -12.70 16.81
C ASN A 16 4.33 -11.79 15.76
N VAL A 17 4.71 -10.59 16.20
CA VAL A 17 5.39 -9.59 15.36
C VAL A 17 6.67 -10.14 14.73
N LYS A 18 7.47 -10.90 15.49
CA LYS A 18 8.74 -11.43 15.02
C LYS A 18 8.55 -12.39 13.84
N GLU A 19 7.59 -13.29 13.93
CA GLU A 19 7.34 -14.27 12.87
C GLU A 19 6.74 -13.59 11.62
N ASN A 20 5.87 -12.60 11.81
CA ASN A 20 5.35 -11.81 10.69
C ASN A 20 6.45 -11.02 9.97
N MET A 21 7.42 -10.49 10.72
CA MET A 21 8.61 -9.88 10.13
C MET A 21 9.46 -10.89 9.36
N ASN A 22 9.70 -12.08 9.91
CA ASN A 22 10.44 -13.15 9.23
C ASN A 22 9.75 -13.54 7.91
N LYS A 23 8.43 -13.78 7.94
CA LYS A 23 7.64 -14.07 6.73
C LYS A 23 7.77 -12.97 5.69
N SER A 24 7.71 -11.70 6.10
CA SER A 24 7.85 -10.58 5.17
C SER A 24 9.24 -10.48 4.56
N LEU A 25 10.31 -10.78 5.31
CA LEU A 25 11.69 -10.85 4.82
C LEU A 25 11.90 -12.03 3.86
N ASP A 26 11.27 -13.18 4.14
CA ASP A 26 11.32 -14.34 3.24
C ASP A 26 10.66 -14.03 1.89
N LEU A 27 9.52 -13.32 1.91
CA LEU A 27 8.86 -12.87 0.67
C LEU A 27 9.70 -11.81 -0.06
N ALA A 28 10.30 -10.88 0.68
CA ALA A 28 11.22 -9.90 0.09
C ALA A 28 12.46 -10.59 -0.52
N SER A 29 12.97 -11.65 0.11
CA SER A 29 14.08 -12.46 -0.42
C SER A 29 13.70 -13.19 -1.71
N LYS A 30 12.47 -13.73 -1.77
CA LYS A 30 11.93 -14.31 -3.02
C LYS A 30 11.80 -13.26 -4.11
N ALA A 31 11.32 -12.05 -3.79
CA ALA A 31 11.26 -10.94 -4.75
C ALA A 31 12.66 -10.52 -5.23
N ALA A 32 13.63 -10.40 -4.34
CA ALA A 32 15.02 -10.07 -4.67
C ALA A 32 15.65 -11.14 -5.58
N SER A 33 15.42 -12.43 -5.33
CA SER A 33 15.88 -13.53 -6.18
C SER A 33 15.31 -13.47 -7.60
N GLN A 34 14.11 -12.91 -7.77
CA GLN A 34 13.47 -12.63 -9.05
C GLN A 34 13.92 -11.31 -9.69
N LYS A 35 14.88 -10.59 -9.08
CA LYS A 35 15.39 -9.28 -9.52
C LYS A 35 14.31 -8.19 -9.53
N VAL A 36 13.40 -8.21 -8.56
CA VAL A 36 12.43 -7.15 -8.36
C VAL A 36 13.15 -5.91 -7.85
N ASN A 37 12.84 -4.75 -8.43
CA ASN A 37 13.43 -3.45 -8.08
C ASN A 37 12.60 -2.69 -7.04
N VAL A 38 11.27 -2.79 -7.14
CA VAL A 38 10.31 -2.16 -6.21
C VAL A 38 9.35 -3.25 -5.73
N PHE A 39 9.28 -3.46 -4.43
CA PHE A 39 8.50 -4.55 -3.84
C PHE A 39 7.53 -4.02 -2.78
N LEU A 40 6.27 -4.44 -2.85
CA LEU A 40 5.22 -4.03 -1.95
C LEU A 40 4.79 -5.17 -1.01
N LEU A 41 4.86 -4.90 0.29
CA LEU A 41 4.25 -5.69 1.36
C LEU A 41 2.85 -5.12 1.69
N GLN A 42 2.01 -5.91 2.35
CA GLN A 42 0.67 -5.50 2.79
C GLN A 42 0.69 -4.46 3.91
N GLU A 43 -0.44 -3.80 4.15
CA GLU A 43 -0.64 -2.82 5.22
C GLU A 43 -0.45 -3.47 6.59
N LEU A 44 0.27 -2.78 7.52
CA LEU A 44 0.49 -3.19 8.91
C LEU A 44 0.96 -4.66 9.04
N PHE A 45 1.83 -5.09 8.15
CA PHE A 45 2.19 -6.49 7.96
C PHE A 45 2.88 -7.16 9.16
N GLN A 46 3.31 -6.37 10.13
CA GLN A 46 3.99 -6.87 11.34
C GLN A 46 3.01 -7.52 12.33
N THR A 47 1.72 -7.20 12.21
CA THR A 47 0.69 -7.60 13.18
C THR A 47 -0.53 -8.20 12.50
N GLN A 48 -1.36 -8.92 13.26
CA GLN A 48 -2.75 -9.12 12.87
C GLN A 48 -3.44 -7.77 12.66
N TYR A 49 -4.57 -7.77 11.97
CA TYR A 49 -5.38 -6.56 11.76
C TYR A 49 -6.15 -6.21 13.05
N PHE A 50 -5.45 -5.60 13.99
CA PHE A 50 -5.96 -5.27 15.33
C PHE A 50 -7.12 -4.26 15.30
N CYS A 51 -7.31 -3.54 14.19
CA CYS A 51 -8.41 -2.57 14.03
C CYS A 51 -9.79 -3.24 13.86
N SER A 52 -9.87 -4.56 13.89
CA SER A 52 -11.16 -5.27 13.87
C SER A 52 -12.01 -4.99 15.11
N THR A 53 -11.38 -4.67 16.24
CA THR A 53 -12.02 -4.32 17.50
C THR A 53 -11.44 -3.03 18.09
N GLN A 54 -12.14 -2.45 19.08
CA GLN A 54 -11.63 -1.30 19.85
C GLN A 54 -11.05 -1.78 21.18
N ASN A 55 -9.74 -2.02 21.22
CA ASN A 55 -9.08 -2.53 22.40
C ASN A 55 -7.78 -1.77 22.67
N SER A 56 -7.70 -1.09 23.82
CA SER A 56 -6.55 -0.24 24.17
C SER A 56 -5.23 -0.98 24.29
N LYS A 57 -5.24 -2.32 24.51
CA LYS A 57 -4.02 -3.14 24.53
C LYS A 57 -3.19 -3.01 23.25
N PHE A 58 -3.83 -2.76 22.11
CA PHE A 58 -3.16 -2.70 20.82
C PHE A 58 -2.36 -1.40 20.59
N PHE A 59 -2.53 -0.38 21.43
CA PHE A 59 -1.63 0.79 21.37
C PHE A 59 -0.18 0.43 21.72
N ASP A 60 0.05 -0.68 22.42
CA ASP A 60 1.40 -1.19 22.70
C ASP A 60 2.12 -1.74 21.43
N LEU A 61 1.39 -1.98 20.35
CA LEU A 61 1.96 -2.36 19.05
C LEU A 61 2.57 -1.17 18.29
N ALA A 62 2.29 0.06 18.72
CA ALA A 62 2.77 1.25 18.03
C ALA A 62 4.26 1.45 18.23
N ILE A 63 4.96 1.78 17.15
CA ILE A 63 6.40 2.02 17.15
C ILE A 63 6.73 3.48 16.84
N THR A 64 7.92 3.92 17.25
CA THR A 64 8.40 5.28 17.00
C THR A 64 9.35 5.30 15.80
N PHE A 65 9.07 6.18 14.85
CA PHE A 65 9.95 6.43 13.71
C PHE A 65 11.03 7.46 14.06
N PRO A 66 12.29 7.27 13.62
CA PRO A 66 12.83 6.11 12.91
C PRO A 66 13.43 5.02 13.83
N ASN A 67 13.25 5.13 15.13
CA ASN A 67 13.97 4.35 16.16
C ASN A 67 13.28 3.01 16.47
N SER A 68 13.17 2.12 15.47
CA SER A 68 12.64 0.77 15.67
C SER A 68 13.40 -0.23 14.81
N GLU A 69 13.59 -1.45 15.32
CA GLU A 69 14.32 -2.56 14.70
C GLU A 69 13.89 -2.84 13.25
N ILE A 70 12.60 -2.68 12.94
CA ILE A 70 12.09 -2.92 11.59
C ILE A 70 12.78 -2.05 10.53
N PHE A 71 13.05 -0.79 10.85
CA PHE A 71 13.68 0.12 9.89
C PHE A 71 15.14 -0.26 9.65
N GLU A 72 15.87 -0.66 10.68
CA GLU A 72 17.25 -1.12 10.56
C GLU A 72 17.33 -2.41 9.73
N VAL A 73 16.48 -3.39 10.05
CA VAL A 73 16.44 -4.69 9.36
C VAL A 73 16.15 -4.51 7.88
N PHE A 74 15.08 -3.76 7.54
CA PHE A 74 14.72 -3.53 6.13
C PHE A 74 15.69 -2.58 5.42
N SER A 75 16.31 -1.61 6.09
CA SER A 75 17.38 -0.78 5.49
C SER A 75 18.58 -1.61 5.06
N ASN A 76 19.03 -2.51 5.94
CA ASN A 76 20.12 -3.43 5.61
C ASN A 76 19.74 -4.36 4.45
N PHE A 77 18.51 -4.88 4.46
CA PHE A 77 17.99 -5.73 3.39
C PHE A 77 17.93 -4.99 2.04
N CYS A 78 17.31 -3.82 2.01
CA CYS A 78 17.16 -2.99 0.80
C CYS A 78 18.53 -2.61 0.21
N LYS A 79 19.47 -2.21 1.06
CA LYS A 79 20.85 -1.88 0.67
C LYS A 79 21.58 -3.09 0.07
N HIS A 80 21.45 -4.27 0.68
CA HIS A 80 22.11 -5.48 0.23
C HIS A 80 21.57 -5.95 -1.14
N HIS A 81 20.25 -5.96 -1.29
CA HIS A 81 19.59 -6.49 -2.48
C HIS A 81 19.31 -5.47 -3.57
N LYS A 82 19.60 -4.18 -3.33
CA LYS A 82 19.31 -3.08 -4.26
C LYS A 82 17.82 -3.03 -4.65
N ILE A 83 16.96 -3.11 -3.66
CA ILE A 83 15.49 -3.12 -3.80
C ILE A 83 14.87 -1.98 -2.99
N VAL A 84 13.78 -1.44 -3.47
CA VAL A 84 12.97 -0.43 -2.77
C VAL A 84 11.77 -1.10 -2.14
N ILE A 85 11.53 -0.86 -0.84
CA ILE A 85 10.40 -1.45 -0.09
C ILE A 85 9.70 -0.38 0.75
N PRO A 86 8.42 -0.08 0.52
CA PRO A 86 7.60 0.68 1.46
C PRO A 86 7.26 -0.15 2.69
N ILE A 87 7.44 0.43 3.87
CA ILE A 87 7.13 -0.17 5.16
C ILE A 87 5.92 0.53 5.75
N SER A 88 4.78 -0.17 5.82
CA SER A 88 3.58 0.28 6.52
C SER A 88 3.63 -0.15 7.98
N PHE A 89 3.34 0.76 8.91
CA PHE A 89 3.46 0.49 10.34
C PHE A 89 2.51 1.36 11.18
N PHE A 90 2.25 0.91 12.41
CA PHE A 90 1.52 1.68 13.42
C PHE A 90 2.48 2.65 14.11
N GLU A 91 2.33 3.93 13.83
CA GLU A 91 3.21 5.00 14.35
C GLU A 91 2.69 5.56 15.66
N LYS A 92 3.60 5.72 16.66
CA LYS A 92 3.40 6.60 17.80
C LYS A 92 4.22 7.88 17.60
N TYR A 93 3.55 9.02 17.60
CA TYR A 93 4.16 10.33 17.50
C TYR A 93 3.63 11.28 18.59
N GLY A 94 4.41 11.48 19.64
CA GLY A 94 3.97 12.19 20.84
C GLY A 94 2.77 11.49 21.49
N GLN A 95 1.64 12.19 21.57
CA GLN A 95 0.39 11.63 22.08
C GLN A 95 -0.56 11.16 20.98
N ASN A 96 -0.15 11.23 19.71
CA ASN A 96 -0.96 10.83 18.58
C ASN A 96 -0.45 9.50 17.99
N TYR A 97 -1.37 8.82 17.31
CA TYR A 97 -1.10 7.56 16.65
C TYR A 97 -1.55 7.64 15.20
N PHE A 98 -0.78 7.05 14.28
CA PHE A 98 -1.05 7.09 12.86
C PHE A 98 -0.84 5.73 12.20
N ASN A 99 -1.57 5.48 11.14
CA ASN A 99 -1.23 4.45 10.17
C ASN A 99 -0.27 5.08 9.16
N SER A 100 0.98 4.65 9.18
CA SER A 100 2.07 5.36 8.52
C SER A 100 2.84 4.47 7.55
N LEU A 101 3.52 5.10 6.62
CA LEU A 101 4.38 4.46 5.65
C LEU A 101 5.66 5.27 5.48
N VAL A 102 6.79 4.59 5.44
CA VAL A 102 8.08 5.10 5.02
C VAL A 102 8.61 4.24 3.87
N LEU A 103 9.21 4.85 2.87
CA LEU A 103 9.86 4.12 1.81
C LEU A 103 11.34 3.95 2.15
N ILE A 104 11.86 2.74 2.01
CA ILE A 104 13.29 2.44 2.13
C ILE A 104 13.83 2.25 0.73
N ASP A 105 14.80 3.06 0.35
CA ASP A 105 15.39 3.01 -0.98
C ASP A 105 16.46 1.90 -1.13
N SER A 106 16.98 1.73 -2.32
CA SER A 106 18.00 0.70 -2.62
C SER A 106 19.39 0.97 -1.99
N LYS A 107 19.58 2.11 -1.35
CA LYS A 107 20.76 2.42 -0.54
C LYS A 107 20.53 2.11 0.94
N GLY A 108 19.28 1.80 1.31
CA GLY A 108 18.83 1.61 2.68
C GLY A 108 18.48 2.91 3.38
N GLU A 109 18.28 4.00 2.64
CA GLU A 109 17.92 5.29 3.18
C GLU A 109 16.40 5.38 3.38
N LEU A 110 15.98 5.95 4.51
CA LEU A 110 14.59 6.14 4.86
C LEU A 110 14.08 7.46 4.26
N SER A 111 12.92 7.41 3.61
CA SER A 111 12.24 8.61 3.12
C SER A 111 11.59 9.40 4.27
N ASP A 112 11.04 10.57 3.93
CA ASP A 112 10.02 11.20 4.76
C ASP A 112 8.81 10.27 4.95
N ILE A 113 8.11 10.44 6.08
CA ILE A 113 6.93 9.66 6.43
C ILE A 113 5.70 10.13 5.65
N TYR A 114 4.88 9.18 5.19
CA TYR A 114 3.49 9.38 4.77
C TYR A 114 2.56 8.83 5.85
N ARG A 115 1.56 9.60 6.25
CA ARG A 115 0.49 9.20 7.17
C ARG A 115 -0.82 9.07 6.41
N LYS A 116 -1.50 7.93 6.55
CA LYS A 116 -2.78 7.61 5.90
C LYS A 116 -3.76 8.76 6.04
N SER A 117 -4.18 9.31 4.91
CA SER A 117 -5.04 10.51 4.89
C SER A 117 -6.48 10.20 5.22
N HIS A 118 -7.01 9.10 4.69
CA HIS A 118 -8.40 8.70 4.86
C HIS A 118 -8.49 7.50 5.80
N ILE A 119 -9.13 7.69 6.95
CA ILE A 119 -9.25 6.66 7.98
C ILE A 119 -10.67 6.08 7.93
N PRO A 120 -10.83 4.79 7.61
CA PRO A 120 -12.14 4.13 7.63
C PRO A 120 -12.67 3.98 9.05
N ASP A 121 -13.98 3.82 9.15
CA ASP A 121 -14.66 3.46 10.39
C ASP A 121 -15.90 2.63 10.07
N GLY A 122 -16.05 1.52 10.78
CA GLY A 122 -17.18 0.62 10.63
C GLY A 122 -16.94 -0.71 11.36
N PRO A 123 -17.99 -1.54 11.47
CA PRO A 123 -17.86 -2.85 12.11
C PRO A 123 -16.75 -3.68 11.49
N GLY A 124 -15.79 -4.12 12.30
CA GLY A 124 -14.61 -4.86 11.85
C GLY A 124 -13.49 -4.00 11.25
N TYR A 125 -13.71 -2.69 11.09
CA TYR A 125 -12.73 -1.73 10.55
C TYR A 125 -12.72 -0.44 11.38
N ASN A 126 -12.45 -0.57 12.69
CA ASN A 126 -12.51 0.51 13.68
C ASN A 126 -11.21 1.34 13.69
N GLU A 127 -10.71 1.75 12.53
CA GLU A 127 -9.42 2.43 12.44
C GLU A 127 -9.42 3.81 13.12
N LYS A 128 -10.55 4.51 13.16
CA LYS A 128 -10.66 5.81 13.84
C LYS A 128 -10.46 5.75 15.35
N PHE A 129 -10.61 4.58 15.98
CA PHE A 129 -10.27 4.39 17.37
C PHE A 129 -8.76 4.50 17.61
N TYR A 130 -7.95 4.06 16.64
CA TYR A 130 -6.49 4.00 16.76
C TYR A 130 -5.80 5.16 16.10
N PHE A 131 -6.25 5.61 14.93
CA PHE A 131 -5.47 6.49 14.07
C PHE A 131 -6.06 7.89 13.95
N THR A 132 -5.21 8.87 14.16
CA THR A 132 -5.44 10.26 13.74
C THR A 132 -5.33 10.34 12.21
N PRO A 133 -6.21 11.09 11.52
CA PRO A 133 -6.04 11.36 10.10
C PRO A 133 -4.67 11.96 9.78
N GLY A 134 -4.07 11.50 8.68
CA GLY A 134 -2.74 11.93 8.27
C GLY A 134 -2.66 13.44 8.00
N ASN A 135 -1.53 14.02 8.37
CA ASN A 135 -1.25 15.45 8.25
C ASN A 135 -0.03 15.76 7.33
N THR A 136 0.38 14.78 6.52
CA THR A 136 1.56 14.90 5.65
C THR A 136 1.22 15.30 4.21
N GLY A 137 -0.05 15.30 3.85
CA GLY A 137 -0.51 15.37 2.47
C GLY A 137 -0.14 14.11 1.67
N PHE A 138 -0.57 14.04 0.41
CA PHE A 138 -0.15 12.98 -0.50
C PHE A 138 1.30 13.15 -0.88
N LYS A 139 2.06 12.05 -0.92
CA LYS A 139 3.49 12.06 -1.18
C LYS A 139 3.89 11.22 -2.38
N VAL A 140 4.94 11.66 -3.04
CA VAL A 140 5.66 10.92 -4.07
C VAL A 140 7.14 10.92 -3.69
N PHE A 141 7.72 9.74 -3.70
CA PHE A 141 9.11 9.51 -3.29
C PHE A 141 10.00 9.34 -4.51
N ASP A 142 11.10 10.09 -4.56
CA ASP A 142 12.10 9.94 -5.61
C ASP A 142 13.00 8.74 -5.30
N THR A 143 13.13 7.84 -6.27
CA THR A 143 14.03 6.68 -6.18
C THR A 143 14.80 6.51 -7.49
N GLU A 144 15.84 5.69 -7.47
CA GLU A 144 16.58 5.34 -8.69
C GLU A 144 15.74 4.55 -9.71
N TYR A 145 14.62 3.96 -9.28
CA TYR A 145 13.70 3.19 -10.11
C TYR A 145 12.49 3.99 -10.58
N GLY A 146 12.48 5.30 -10.33
CA GLY A 146 11.40 6.22 -10.68
C GLY A 146 10.74 6.83 -9.47
N LYS A 147 9.71 7.63 -9.74
CA LYS A 147 8.92 8.32 -8.71
C LYS A 147 7.76 7.46 -8.25
N ILE A 148 7.68 7.18 -6.97
CA ILE A 148 6.72 6.25 -6.39
C ILE A 148 5.71 7.01 -5.54
N GLY A 149 4.44 7.00 -5.93
CA GLY A 149 3.32 7.41 -5.08
C GLY A 149 2.90 6.28 -4.14
N CYS A 150 2.61 6.60 -2.89
CA CYS A 150 2.10 5.62 -1.94
C CYS A 150 0.84 6.15 -1.26
N GLY A 151 -0.26 5.39 -1.36
CA GLY A 151 -1.46 5.56 -0.55
C GLY A 151 -1.70 4.30 0.27
N ILE A 152 -2.34 4.41 1.45
CA ILE A 152 -2.56 3.27 2.32
C ILE A 152 -4.05 2.88 2.29
N CYS A 153 -4.34 1.65 1.89
CA CYS A 153 -5.63 0.98 1.98
C CYS A 153 -6.82 1.88 1.60
N TRP A 154 -7.51 2.49 2.57
CA TRP A 154 -8.71 3.32 2.34
C TRP A 154 -8.47 4.50 1.40
N ASP A 155 -7.24 5.02 1.31
CA ASP A 155 -6.86 6.09 0.36
C ASP A 155 -7.18 5.72 -1.10
N LYS A 156 -7.19 4.44 -1.43
CA LYS A 156 -7.48 3.94 -2.77
C LYS A 156 -8.90 4.22 -3.27
N TRP A 157 -9.86 4.43 -2.36
CA TRP A 157 -11.24 4.70 -2.76
C TRP A 157 -11.43 6.11 -3.32
N PHE A 158 -10.47 7.00 -3.07
CA PHE A 158 -10.54 8.42 -3.43
C PHE A 158 -9.75 8.70 -4.72
N PRO A 159 -10.45 9.02 -5.84
CA PRO A 159 -9.78 9.39 -7.09
C PRO A 159 -8.79 10.54 -6.93
N GLU A 160 -9.05 11.45 -6.00
CA GLU A 160 -8.22 12.59 -5.65
C GLU A 160 -6.83 12.17 -5.17
N CYS A 161 -6.73 11.06 -4.44
CA CYS A 161 -5.46 10.51 -3.97
C CYS A 161 -4.57 10.09 -5.16
N ALA A 162 -5.08 9.23 -6.04
CA ALA A 162 -4.34 8.76 -7.20
C ALA A 162 -4.00 9.92 -8.17
N ARG A 163 -4.95 10.83 -8.40
CA ARG A 163 -4.76 11.99 -9.28
C ARG A 163 -3.72 12.95 -8.72
N SER A 164 -3.74 13.24 -7.42
CA SER A 164 -2.78 14.12 -6.77
C SER A 164 -1.36 13.55 -6.86
N MET A 165 -1.17 12.27 -6.54
CA MET A 165 0.15 11.63 -6.66
C MET A 165 0.66 11.63 -8.10
N THR A 166 -0.22 11.42 -9.09
CA THR A 166 0.18 11.47 -10.50
C THR A 166 0.58 12.89 -10.92
N LEU A 167 -0.13 13.92 -10.45
CA LEU A 167 0.21 15.33 -10.69
C LEU A 167 1.50 15.76 -9.99
N LEU A 168 1.85 15.14 -8.86
CA LEU A 168 3.15 15.27 -8.19
C LEU A 168 4.28 14.55 -8.93
N GLY A 169 3.95 13.85 -10.02
CA GLY A 169 4.92 13.24 -10.93
C GLY A 169 5.18 11.75 -10.70
N ALA A 170 4.30 11.04 -10.00
CA ALA A 170 4.45 9.60 -9.82
C ALA A 170 4.53 8.84 -11.15
N ASP A 171 5.41 7.86 -11.22
CA ASP A 171 5.56 6.90 -12.33
C ASP A 171 4.79 5.61 -12.07
N MET A 172 4.55 5.31 -10.80
CA MET A 172 3.74 4.19 -10.32
C MET A 172 3.12 4.54 -8.97
N ILE A 173 2.02 3.87 -8.61
CA ILE A 173 1.36 4.04 -7.32
C ILE A 173 1.26 2.69 -6.61
N LEU A 174 1.63 2.68 -5.33
CA LEU A 174 1.60 1.52 -4.47
C LEU A 174 0.51 1.67 -3.41
N TYR A 175 -0.29 0.61 -3.22
CA TYR A 175 -1.34 0.55 -2.21
C TYR A 175 -1.17 -0.69 -1.33
N PRO A 176 -0.42 -0.62 -0.22
CA PRO A 176 -0.50 -1.62 0.83
C PRO A 176 -1.92 -1.61 1.41
N THR A 177 -2.51 -2.78 1.57
CA THR A 177 -3.95 -2.91 1.85
C THR A 177 -4.21 -4.02 2.87
N ALA A 178 -5.31 -3.86 3.61
CA ALA A 178 -5.95 -4.87 4.44
C ALA A 178 -7.46 -4.78 4.21
N ILE A 179 -7.97 -5.49 3.19
CA ILE A 179 -9.39 -5.53 2.85
C ILE A 179 -9.89 -6.98 2.81
N GLY A 180 -11.04 -7.21 3.41
CA GLY A 180 -11.67 -8.52 3.54
C GLY A 180 -13.19 -8.42 3.61
N SER A 181 -13.81 -9.45 4.17
CA SER A 181 -15.25 -9.52 4.36
C SER A 181 -15.77 -8.44 5.29
N GLU A 182 -17.05 -8.12 5.13
CA GLU A 182 -17.76 -7.16 5.98
C GLU A 182 -18.48 -7.93 7.10
N PRO A 183 -18.03 -7.85 8.37
CA PRO A 183 -18.63 -8.67 9.44
C PRO A 183 -20.13 -8.42 9.66
N GLN A 184 -20.63 -7.21 9.34
CA GLN A 184 -22.02 -6.83 9.50
C GLN A 184 -22.93 -7.26 8.33
N ASP A 185 -22.36 -7.65 7.18
CA ASP A 185 -23.11 -8.07 6.01
C ASP A 185 -22.39 -9.22 5.26
N PRO A 186 -22.68 -10.47 5.59
CA PRO A 186 -22.04 -11.63 4.97
C PRO A 186 -22.36 -11.79 3.48
N ASN A 187 -23.34 -11.04 2.94
CA ASN A 187 -23.68 -11.06 1.52
C ASN A 187 -22.88 -10.03 0.71
N LEU A 188 -22.25 -9.07 1.38
CA LEU A 188 -21.44 -8.06 0.72
C LEU A 188 -20.04 -8.62 0.43
N ASN A 189 -19.66 -8.61 -0.85
CA ASN A 189 -18.30 -8.90 -1.29
C ASN A 189 -17.75 -7.69 -2.07
N SER A 190 -16.93 -6.91 -1.40
CA SER A 190 -16.34 -5.69 -1.96
C SER A 190 -15.11 -5.93 -2.83
N LYS A 191 -14.63 -7.18 -2.99
CA LYS A 191 -13.40 -7.50 -3.73
C LYS A 191 -13.41 -6.94 -5.15
N LYS A 192 -14.46 -7.22 -5.92
CA LYS A 192 -14.52 -6.76 -7.31
C LYS A 192 -14.67 -5.25 -7.43
N HIS A 193 -15.39 -4.61 -6.51
CA HIS A 193 -15.47 -3.16 -6.43
C HIS A 193 -14.09 -2.55 -6.16
N TRP A 194 -13.36 -3.08 -5.19
CA TRP A 194 -11.99 -2.68 -4.87
C TRP A 194 -11.04 -2.79 -6.08
N GLU A 195 -11.05 -3.92 -6.79
CA GLU A 195 -10.26 -4.11 -8.00
C GLU A 195 -10.62 -3.08 -9.07
N ASN A 196 -11.91 -2.88 -9.36
CA ASN A 196 -12.38 -1.97 -10.39
C ASN A 196 -11.99 -0.52 -10.12
N VAL A 197 -12.03 -0.06 -8.86
CA VAL A 197 -11.61 1.29 -8.49
C VAL A 197 -10.13 1.50 -8.83
N MET A 198 -9.25 0.58 -8.46
CA MET A 198 -7.82 0.72 -8.75
C MET A 198 -7.49 0.55 -10.23
N ILE A 199 -8.18 -0.32 -10.96
CA ILE A 199 -8.11 -0.41 -12.42
C ILE A 199 -8.50 0.94 -13.05
N GLY A 200 -9.59 1.54 -12.56
CA GLY A 200 -10.03 2.87 -12.99
C GLY A 200 -8.98 3.96 -12.74
N HIS A 201 -8.34 3.94 -11.57
CA HIS A 201 -7.26 4.90 -11.27
C HIS A 201 -6.06 4.70 -12.18
N SER A 202 -5.67 3.45 -12.44
CA SER A 202 -4.60 3.15 -13.39
C SER A 202 -4.89 3.72 -14.76
N ALA A 203 -6.02 3.37 -15.34
CA ALA A 203 -6.43 3.82 -16.67
C ALA A 203 -6.60 5.35 -16.76
N ALA A 204 -7.29 5.96 -15.79
CA ALA A 204 -7.56 7.40 -15.80
C ALA A 204 -6.30 8.26 -15.58
N ASN A 205 -5.29 7.73 -14.91
CA ASN A 205 -4.03 8.43 -14.65
C ASN A 205 -2.87 7.95 -15.54
N GLN A 206 -3.10 6.92 -16.36
CA GLN A 206 -2.08 6.33 -17.23
C GLN A 206 -0.82 5.95 -16.45
N ILE A 207 -1.03 5.19 -15.36
CA ILE A 207 0.01 4.86 -14.39
C ILE A 207 -0.17 3.42 -13.89
N PRO A 208 0.89 2.61 -13.77
CA PRO A 208 0.80 1.31 -13.13
C PRO A 208 0.39 1.43 -11.66
N ILE A 209 -0.48 0.53 -11.22
CA ILE A 209 -0.85 0.37 -9.81
C ILE A 209 -0.41 -1.00 -9.32
N ILE A 210 0.20 -1.01 -8.16
CA ILE A 210 0.64 -2.19 -7.45
C ILE A 210 -0.13 -2.26 -6.13
N SER A 211 -0.88 -3.33 -5.93
CA SER A 211 -1.63 -3.56 -4.69
C SER A 211 -1.17 -4.82 -3.99
N SER A 212 -1.00 -4.73 -2.68
CA SER A 212 -0.74 -5.86 -1.80
C SER A 212 -1.87 -5.96 -0.79
N ASN A 213 -2.41 -7.16 -0.59
CA ASN A 213 -3.48 -7.40 0.39
C ASN A 213 -3.11 -8.59 1.28
N ARG A 214 -3.80 -8.71 2.41
CA ARG A 214 -3.73 -9.88 3.30
C ARG A 214 -4.53 -11.05 2.72
N ILE A 215 -4.22 -12.25 3.19
CA ILE A 215 -5.05 -13.45 3.02
C ILE A 215 -5.35 -14.08 4.39
N GLY A 216 -6.25 -15.05 4.35
CA GLY A 216 -6.62 -15.84 5.53
C GLY A 216 -7.70 -15.19 6.37
N GLU A 217 -8.01 -15.89 7.43
CA GLU A 217 -9.01 -15.50 8.40
C GLU A 217 -8.33 -14.97 9.65
N GLU A 218 -8.75 -13.81 10.12
CA GLU A 218 -8.33 -13.27 11.40
C GLU A 218 -9.54 -13.09 12.31
N ILE A 219 -9.39 -13.52 13.57
CA ILE A 219 -10.43 -13.44 14.59
C ILE A 219 -9.89 -12.69 15.81
N GLU A 220 -10.59 -11.64 16.21
CA GLU A 220 -10.36 -10.93 17.46
C GLU A 220 -11.69 -10.75 18.17
N ASP A 221 -11.79 -11.23 19.40
CA ASP A 221 -13.04 -11.39 20.13
C ASP A 221 -14.05 -12.16 19.27
N ASP A 222 -15.25 -11.61 19.03
CA ASP A 222 -16.30 -12.21 18.19
C ASP A 222 -16.29 -11.71 16.74
N ILE A 223 -15.31 -10.86 16.38
CA ILE A 223 -15.20 -10.29 15.04
C ILE A 223 -14.28 -11.16 14.18
N LYS A 224 -14.82 -11.59 13.06
CA LYS A 224 -14.13 -12.44 12.09
C LYS A 224 -14.04 -11.72 10.74
N ILE A 225 -12.83 -11.60 10.21
CA ILE A 225 -12.58 -11.06 8.87
C ILE A 225 -11.87 -12.11 8.02
N ASN A 226 -12.42 -12.40 6.84
CA ASN A 226 -11.75 -13.19 5.81
C ASN A 226 -11.16 -12.22 4.78
N PHE A 227 -9.84 -12.07 4.78
CA PHE A 227 -9.14 -11.19 3.84
C PHE A 227 -9.15 -11.75 2.43
N TYR A 228 -9.42 -10.88 1.45
CA TYR A 228 -9.69 -11.32 0.07
C TYR A 228 -8.45 -11.78 -0.70
N GLY A 229 -7.24 -11.49 -0.23
CA GLY A 229 -6.04 -11.69 -1.04
C GLY A 229 -6.13 -10.93 -2.36
N GLY A 230 -5.79 -11.58 -3.44
CA GLY A 230 -5.94 -11.02 -4.77
C GLY A 230 -5.00 -9.84 -5.05
N SER A 231 -3.83 -9.80 -4.42
CA SER A 231 -2.78 -8.82 -4.73
C SER A 231 -2.51 -8.78 -6.23
N PHE A 232 -2.36 -7.59 -6.82
CA PHE A 232 -2.23 -7.48 -8.27
C PHE A 232 -1.38 -6.29 -8.72
N ILE A 233 -0.99 -6.35 -9.99
CA ILE A 233 -0.23 -5.32 -10.70
C ILE A 233 -0.97 -4.99 -11.98
N THR A 234 -1.23 -3.70 -12.26
CA THR A 234 -1.74 -3.24 -13.55
C THR A 234 -0.63 -2.64 -14.41
N ASP A 235 -0.87 -2.59 -15.73
CA ASP A 235 -0.14 -1.68 -16.59
C ASP A 235 -0.69 -0.24 -16.47
N HIS A 236 -0.17 0.67 -17.27
CA HIS A 236 -0.60 2.09 -17.29
C HIS A 236 -1.95 2.33 -18.00
N LEU A 237 -2.57 1.31 -18.56
CA LEU A 237 -3.88 1.37 -19.23
C LEU A 237 -4.98 0.70 -18.40
N GLY A 238 -4.63 0.15 -17.23
CA GLY A 238 -5.57 -0.52 -16.35
C GLY A 238 -5.72 -2.02 -16.59
N SER A 239 -4.92 -2.62 -17.48
CA SER A 239 -4.96 -4.07 -17.66
C SER A 239 -4.18 -4.76 -16.55
N ILE A 240 -4.77 -5.78 -15.91
CA ILE A 240 -4.07 -6.59 -14.92
C ILE A 240 -2.99 -7.43 -15.62
N GLN A 241 -1.75 -7.25 -15.22
CA GLN A 241 -0.58 -7.94 -15.76
C GLN A 241 -0.18 -9.16 -14.92
N ALA A 242 -0.44 -9.10 -13.62
CA ALA A 242 -0.25 -10.21 -12.70
C ALA A 242 -1.24 -10.08 -11.55
N GLN A 243 -1.80 -11.20 -11.11
CA GLN A 243 -2.74 -11.26 -10.00
C GLN A 243 -2.59 -12.58 -9.24
N MET A 244 -2.67 -12.53 -7.93
CA MET A 244 -2.73 -13.68 -7.05
C MET A 244 -4.17 -14.12 -6.83
N ASP A 245 -4.34 -15.36 -6.42
CA ASP A 245 -5.63 -15.87 -5.93
C ASP A 245 -5.97 -15.32 -4.52
N SER A 246 -6.97 -15.89 -3.87
CA SER A 246 -7.43 -15.44 -2.54
C SER A 246 -6.81 -16.19 -1.36
N VAL A 247 -5.95 -17.19 -1.60
CA VAL A 247 -5.52 -18.12 -0.54
C VAL A 247 -4.02 -18.44 -0.54
N THR A 248 -3.33 -18.27 -1.67
CA THR A 248 -1.91 -18.66 -1.79
C THR A 248 -1.01 -17.55 -1.28
N GLU A 249 -0.13 -17.86 -0.33
CA GLU A 249 0.98 -16.96 0.06
C GLU A 249 2.05 -16.91 -1.02
N GLY A 250 2.57 -15.72 -1.30
CA GLY A 250 3.64 -15.65 -2.29
C GLY A 250 3.94 -14.28 -2.82
N VAL A 251 4.66 -14.27 -3.94
CA VAL A 251 5.13 -13.09 -4.65
C VAL A 251 4.76 -13.19 -6.12
N ILE A 252 4.26 -12.11 -6.67
CA ILE A 252 4.13 -11.91 -8.12
C ILE A 252 4.93 -10.69 -8.54
N SER A 253 5.35 -10.66 -9.81
CA SER A 253 6.11 -9.54 -10.37
C SER A 253 5.81 -9.34 -11.85
N HIS A 254 6.04 -8.11 -12.31
CA HIS A 254 5.88 -7.72 -13.71
C HIS A 254 6.95 -6.69 -14.10
N GLU A 255 7.43 -6.75 -15.35
CA GLU A 255 8.37 -5.76 -15.89
C GLU A 255 7.61 -4.59 -16.51
N ILE A 256 8.01 -3.36 -16.18
CA ILE A 256 7.50 -2.15 -16.81
C ILE A 256 8.64 -1.33 -17.42
N ASN A 257 8.31 -0.52 -18.43
CA ASN A 257 9.22 0.47 -18.98
C ASN A 257 8.75 1.88 -18.64
N VAL A 258 9.38 2.48 -17.65
CA VAL A 258 9.03 3.81 -17.11
C VAL A 258 9.09 4.89 -18.21
N ASP A 259 10.09 4.83 -19.10
CA ASP A 259 10.24 5.84 -20.15
C ASP A 259 9.13 5.73 -21.21
N GLU A 260 8.69 4.52 -21.54
CA GLU A 260 7.58 4.29 -22.46
C GLU A 260 6.26 4.81 -21.87
N ILE A 261 6.02 4.57 -20.57
CA ILE A 261 4.85 5.07 -19.85
C ILE A 261 4.84 6.61 -19.86
N ARG A 262 5.98 7.24 -19.55
CA ARG A 262 6.13 8.70 -19.60
C ARG A 262 5.85 9.26 -21.00
N LYS A 263 6.43 8.63 -22.04
CA LYS A 263 6.21 9.02 -23.44
C LYS A 263 4.74 8.87 -23.85
N PHE A 264 4.10 7.76 -23.47
CA PHE A 264 2.69 7.54 -23.73
C PHE A 264 1.83 8.64 -23.08
N ARG A 265 2.02 8.91 -21.79
CA ARG A 265 1.31 9.96 -21.04
C ARG A 265 1.51 11.34 -21.71
N GLN A 266 2.73 11.64 -22.16
CA GLN A 266 3.05 12.88 -22.87
C GLN A 266 2.33 12.98 -24.20
N SER A 267 2.31 11.90 -24.99
CA SER A 267 1.68 11.89 -26.34
C SER A 267 0.16 11.92 -26.28
N TRP A 268 -0.44 11.21 -25.32
CA TRP A 268 -1.89 11.11 -25.18
C TRP A 268 -2.56 12.44 -24.77
N GLY A 269 -1.90 13.25 -23.96
CA GLY A 269 -2.29 14.62 -23.69
C GLY A 269 -3.29 14.86 -22.56
N ASN A 270 -3.84 13.83 -21.90
CA ASN A 270 -4.86 13.96 -20.86
C ASN A 270 -4.53 15.01 -19.78
N PHE A 271 -3.26 15.14 -19.42
CA PHE A 271 -2.83 16.07 -18.37
C PHE A 271 -2.74 17.52 -18.90
N ARG A 272 -2.50 17.73 -20.19
CA ARG A 272 -2.54 19.06 -20.82
C ARG A 272 -3.97 19.58 -20.99
N ASP A 273 -4.92 18.65 -21.22
CA ASP A 273 -6.32 18.99 -21.49
C ASP A 273 -7.14 19.16 -20.21
N ARG A 274 -6.50 19.04 -19.04
CA ARG A 274 -7.18 19.26 -17.74
C ARG A 274 -7.71 20.69 -17.65
N ARG A 275 -8.88 20.82 -17.03
CA ARG A 275 -9.57 22.11 -16.80
C ARG A 275 -9.71 22.37 -15.29
N PRO A 276 -8.59 22.69 -14.57
CA PRO A 276 -8.63 22.92 -13.11
C PRO A 276 -9.61 24.02 -12.71
N ASP A 277 -9.88 24.98 -13.61
CA ASP A 277 -10.88 26.04 -13.46
C ASP A 277 -12.30 25.51 -13.23
N LEU A 278 -12.61 24.31 -13.73
CA LEU A 278 -13.92 23.64 -13.59
C LEU A 278 -14.00 22.71 -12.36
N TYR A 279 -12.90 22.44 -11.68
CA TYR A 279 -12.82 21.39 -10.65
C TYR A 279 -12.99 21.92 -9.22
N LYS A 280 -13.32 23.20 -9.03
CA LYS A 280 -13.47 23.81 -7.69
C LYS A 280 -14.42 23.03 -6.78
N LYS A 281 -15.51 22.48 -7.36
CA LYS A 281 -16.52 21.73 -6.59
C LYS A 281 -15.99 20.46 -5.94
N ILE A 282 -14.90 19.89 -6.46
CA ILE A 282 -14.25 18.71 -5.86
C ILE A 282 -13.60 19.05 -4.52
N CYS A 283 -13.29 20.32 -4.26
CA CYS A 283 -12.68 20.81 -3.02
C CYS A 283 -13.70 21.34 -2.01
N ASP A 284 -14.99 21.32 -2.36
CA ASP A 284 -16.09 21.77 -1.47
C ASP A 284 -16.68 20.56 -0.73
N PHE A 285 -17.25 20.81 0.46
CA PHE A 285 -18.09 19.82 1.18
C PHE A 285 -19.52 19.83 0.67
#